data_a0203f03093b2717f2d1a911f2c91106
#
_entry.id   a0203f03093b2717f2d1a911f2c91106
#
_cell.length_a   1.000
_cell.length_b   1.000
_cell.length_c   1.000
_cell.angle_alpha   90.00
_cell.angle_beta   90.00
_cell.angle_gamma   90.00
#
_symmetry.space_group_name_H-M   'P 1'
#
loop_
_entity.id
_entity.type
_entity.pdbx_description
1 polymer ?
#
loop_
_entity_poly.entity_id
_entity_poly.type
_entity_poly.pdbx_seq_one_letter_code
_entity_poly.pdbx_strand_id
1 'polypeptide(L)'
;ETMANCLLGYSKQTGYPVGYFGNDDFFLCLPDEKAEQTAVLATLQACMAAGRQDVTFFVVMGVCPVQANPDADAATLCNYAQIAGVTTDSGYLHRFEPTMLNELKEQQQLLGELERALDNHEFCFFLQPKCNSITRAIVGMEALVRWNHPTRGCVPPAEFMPLLERTGLVTKLDQYIWESVCQTLQKWQESGSNLVPISVNVSVKDILNLDVPQSFADLVEKYKLEPKLLLAEITETMVAEDTQMVESAIQGLHRKGFSVMMDDFGSGYSSLDVLQSIKFNLL
;
A
#
# COMPACT_ATOMS: atom_id res chain seq x y z
N GLU A 1 -10.51 -26.04 -0.86
CA GLU A 1 -11.39 -27.23 -0.76
C GLU A 1 -12.85 -26.83 -0.48
N THR A 2 -13.13 -25.96 0.49
CA THR A 2 -14.49 -25.49 0.82
C THR A 2 -15.16 -24.79 -0.38
N MET A 3 -14.45 -23.86 -1.05
CA MET A 3 -14.95 -23.18 -2.24
C MET A 3 -15.25 -24.16 -3.37
N ALA A 4 -14.34 -25.10 -3.65
CA ALA A 4 -14.53 -26.12 -4.68
C ALA A 4 -15.79 -26.96 -4.43
N ASN A 5 -16.00 -27.39 -3.19
CA ASN A 5 -17.19 -28.19 -2.81
C ASN A 5 -18.49 -27.38 -2.96
N CYS A 6 -18.50 -26.11 -2.59
CA CYS A 6 -19.61 -25.19 -2.80
C CYS A 6 -19.96 -25.05 -4.28
N LEU A 7 -18.98 -24.76 -5.11
CA LEU A 7 -19.16 -24.59 -6.57
C LEU A 7 -19.62 -25.87 -7.25
N LEU A 8 -19.06 -27.03 -6.86
CA LEU A 8 -19.51 -28.33 -7.35
C LEU A 8 -20.96 -28.63 -6.93
N GLY A 9 -21.36 -28.28 -5.71
CA GLY A 9 -22.74 -28.38 -5.26
C GLY A 9 -23.68 -27.52 -6.07
N TYR A 10 -23.30 -26.27 -6.29
CA TYR A 10 -24.06 -25.33 -7.13
C TYR A 10 -24.18 -25.81 -8.58
N SER A 11 -23.07 -26.26 -9.18
CA SER A 11 -23.06 -26.82 -10.55
C SER A 11 -24.01 -28.03 -10.68
N LYS A 12 -24.04 -28.93 -9.70
CA LYS A 12 -24.97 -30.10 -9.72
C LYS A 12 -26.44 -29.68 -9.65
N GLN A 13 -26.76 -28.60 -8.95
CA GLN A 13 -28.14 -28.12 -8.80
C GLN A 13 -28.63 -27.35 -10.03
N THR A 14 -27.76 -26.54 -10.63
CA THR A 14 -28.11 -25.59 -11.68
C THR A 14 -27.76 -26.11 -13.10
N GLY A 15 -26.83 -27.05 -13.19
CA GLY A 15 -26.24 -27.49 -14.46
C GLY A 15 -25.18 -26.55 -15.03
N TYR A 16 -24.85 -25.46 -14.34
CA TYR A 16 -23.84 -24.51 -14.82
C TYR A 16 -22.42 -25.08 -14.67
N PRO A 17 -21.58 -24.99 -15.73
CA PRO A 17 -20.23 -25.53 -15.69
C PRO A 17 -19.34 -24.68 -14.73
N VAL A 18 -18.52 -25.39 -13.99
CA VAL A 18 -17.49 -24.81 -13.11
C VAL A 18 -16.11 -25.34 -13.47
N GLY A 19 -15.10 -24.57 -13.26
CA GLY A 19 -13.71 -24.94 -13.47
C GLY A 19 -12.78 -24.35 -12.39
N TYR A 20 -11.61 -24.97 -12.24
CA TYR A 20 -10.55 -24.51 -11.39
C TYR A 20 -9.30 -24.21 -12.22
N PHE A 21 -8.68 -23.06 -11.99
CA PHE A 21 -7.54 -22.58 -12.80
C PHE A 21 -6.22 -22.55 -12.04
N GLY A 22 -6.22 -22.91 -10.76
CA GLY A 22 -5.07 -22.76 -9.87
C GLY A 22 -5.14 -21.47 -9.05
N ASN A 23 -4.22 -21.29 -8.10
CA ASN A 23 -4.07 -20.08 -7.25
C ASN A 23 -5.38 -19.57 -6.60
N ASP A 24 -6.25 -20.51 -6.19
CA ASP A 24 -7.58 -20.22 -5.63
C ASP A 24 -8.58 -19.54 -6.59
N ASP A 25 -8.28 -19.52 -7.90
CA ASP A 25 -9.16 -19.01 -8.94
C ASP A 25 -10.11 -20.11 -9.46
N PHE A 26 -11.41 -19.79 -9.45
CA PHE A 26 -12.48 -20.65 -9.94
C PHE A 26 -13.31 -19.93 -10.99
N PHE A 27 -13.78 -20.66 -12.00
CA PHE A 27 -14.63 -20.13 -13.04
C PHE A 27 -16.01 -20.80 -13.01
N LEU A 28 -17.03 -19.99 -13.25
CA LEU A 28 -18.42 -20.42 -13.31
C LEU A 28 -19.10 -19.71 -14.49
N CYS A 29 -19.74 -20.46 -15.36
CA CYS A 29 -20.59 -19.89 -16.43
C CYS A 29 -21.99 -19.66 -15.88
N LEU A 30 -22.44 -18.42 -15.91
CA LEU A 30 -23.75 -17.99 -15.43
C LEU A 30 -24.52 -17.26 -16.53
N PRO A 31 -25.85 -17.17 -16.43
CA PRO A 31 -26.63 -16.20 -17.19
C PRO A 31 -26.12 -14.76 -16.89
N ASP A 32 -26.19 -13.91 -17.92
CA ASP A 32 -25.77 -12.51 -17.77
C ASP A 32 -26.87 -11.68 -17.07
N GLU A 33 -27.23 -12.11 -15.86
CA GLU A 33 -28.23 -11.48 -15.01
C GLU A 33 -27.62 -11.06 -13.67
N LYS A 34 -27.60 -9.76 -13.40
CA LYS A 34 -26.99 -9.20 -12.18
C LYS A 34 -27.56 -9.81 -10.90
N ALA A 35 -28.86 -10.11 -10.88
CA ALA A 35 -29.51 -10.71 -9.71
C ALA A 35 -28.95 -12.09 -9.39
N GLU A 36 -28.73 -12.92 -10.42
CA GLU A 36 -28.18 -14.27 -10.25
C GLU A 36 -26.70 -14.22 -9.85
N GLN A 37 -25.90 -13.37 -10.48
CA GLN A 37 -24.51 -13.15 -10.13
C GLN A 37 -24.36 -12.71 -8.66
N THR A 38 -25.21 -11.79 -8.20
CA THR A 38 -25.23 -11.34 -6.80
C THR A 38 -25.65 -12.46 -5.83
N ALA A 39 -26.63 -13.28 -6.21
CA ALA A 39 -27.10 -14.40 -5.39
C ALA A 39 -26.03 -15.48 -5.23
N VAL A 40 -25.31 -15.80 -6.32
CA VAL A 40 -24.18 -16.74 -6.30
C VAL A 40 -23.06 -16.22 -5.41
N LEU A 41 -22.66 -14.97 -5.58
CA LEU A 41 -21.62 -14.37 -4.75
C LEU A 41 -21.98 -14.42 -3.27
N ALA A 42 -23.21 -14.05 -2.89
CA ALA A 42 -23.67 -14.12 -1.51
C ALA A 42 -23.66 -15.56 -0.96
N THR A 43 -24.01 -16.55 -1.79
CA THR A 43 -23.95 -17.96 -1.42
C THR A 43 -22.52 -18.42 -1.16
N LEU A 44 -21.58 -18.03 -2.02
CA LEU A 44 -20.16 -18.37 -1.86
C LEU A 44 -19.55 -17.70 -0.63
N GLN A 45 -19.86 -16.44 -0.37
CA GLN A 45 -19.43 -15.72 0.82
C GLN A 45 -19.95 -16.39 2.11
N ALA A 46 -21.24 -16.74 2.13
CA ALA A 46 -21.85 -17.45 3.27
C ALA A 46 -21.20 -18.82 3.51
N CYS A 47 -20.90 -19.55 2.43
CA CYS A 47 -20.25 -20.84 2.47
C CYS A 47 -18.82 -20.75 3.06
N MET A 48 -18.06 -19.72 2.65
CA MET A 48 -16.72 -19.49 3.17
C MET A 48 -16.74 -19.05 4.64
N ALA A 49 -17.69 -18.21 5.04
CA ALA A 49 -17.86 -17.77 6.42
C ALA A 49 -18.25 -18.92 7.36
N ALA A 50 -19.00 -19.93 6.90
CA ALA A 50 -19.39 -21.10 7.70
C ALA A 50 -18.23 -22.08 7.91
N GLY A 51 -17.19 -22.05 7.09
CA GLY A 51 -16.11 -23.04 7.11
C GLY A 51 -15.01 -22.82 8.17
N ARG A 52 -14.81 -21.59 8.63
CA ARG A 52 -13.82 -21.20 9.67
C ARG A 52 -14.27 -19.94 10.41
N GLN A 53 -14.25 -19.97 11.72
CA GLN A 53 -14.64 -18.83 12.58
C GLN A 53 -13.50 -17.87 12.89
N ASP A 54 -12.27 -18.26 12.61
CA ASP A 54 -11.01 -17.59 12.97
C ASP A 54 -10.32 -16.87 11.81
N VAL A 55 -10.83 -16.98 10.59
CA VAL A 55 -10.27 -16.35 9.38
C VAL A 55 -11.37 -15.70 8.56
N THR A 56 -11.21 -14.42 8.25
CA THR A 56 -12.11 -13.70 7.34
C THR A 56 -11.66 -13.95 5.90
N PHE A 57 -12.55 -14.53 5.09
CA PHE A 57 -12.32 -14.72 3.66
C PHE A 57 -13.11 -13.70 2.86
N PHE A 58 -12.45 -13.09 1.90
CA PHE A 58 -13.08 -12.22 0.93
C PHE A 58 -13.21 -12.97 -0.40
N VAL A 59 -14.44 -13.08 -0.89
CA VAL A 59 -14.72 -13.64 -2.22
C VAL A 59 -15.03 -12.49 -3.15
N VAL A 60 -14.22 -12.32 -4.18
CA VAL A 60 -14.43 -11.33 -5.23
C VAL A 60 -14.83 -12.06 -6.51
N MET A 61 -15.80 -11.51 -7.24
CA MET A 61 -16.28 -12.06 -8.49
C MET A 61 -16.06 -11.07 -9.63
N GLY A 62 -15.22 -11.45 -10.59
CA GLY A 62 -15.14 -10.76 -11.87
C GLY A 62 -16.06 -11.42 -12.89
N VAL A 63 -16.77 -10.62 -13.66
CA VAL A 63 -17.74 -11.07 -14.67
C VAL A 63 -17.32 -10.59 -16.05
N CYS A 64 -17.17 -11.51 -16.99
CA CYS A 64 -16.98 -11.18 -18.41
C CYS A 64 -18.19 -11.60 -19.23
N PRO A 65 -18.93 -10.65 -19.84
CA PRO A 65 -20.06 -10.98 -20.72
C PRO A 65 -19.57 -11.59 -22.03
N VAL A 66 -19.94 -12.83 -22.29
CA VAL A 66 -19.58 -13.54 -23.54
C VAL A 66 -20.10 -12.81 -24.77
N GLN A 67 -21.34 -12.31 -24.72
CA GLN A 67 -21.96 -11.59 -25.84
C GLN A 67 -21.27 -10.30 -26.23
N ALA A 68 -20.63 -9.63 -25.26
CA ALA A 68 -19.85 -8.41 -25.52
C ALA A 68 -18.45 -8.68 -26.09
N ASN A 69 -18.02 -9.95 -26.08
CA ASN A 69 -16.70 -10.39 -26.53
C ASN A 69 -16.79 -11.61 -27.45
N PRO A 70 -17.51 -11.53 -28.59
CA PRO A 70 -17.88 -12.67 -29.41
C PRO A 70 -16.69 -13.37 -30.07
N ASP A 71 -15.59 -12.66 -30.29
CA ASP A 71 -14.39 -13.19 -30.94
C ASP A 71 -13.37 -13.77 -29.95
N ALA A 72 -13.64 -13.65 -28.61
CA ALA A 72 -12.76 -14.17 -27.60
C ALA A 72 -12.98 -15.66 -27.36
N ASP A 73 -11.89 -16.41 -27.27
CA ASP A 73 -11.93 -17.79 -26.83
C ASP A 73 -12.20 -17.92 -25.32
N ALA A 74 -12.48 -19.13 -24.87
CA ALA A 74 -12.81 -19.40 -23.47
C ALA A 74 -11.69 -18.97 -22.51
N ALA A 75 -10.42 -19.16 -22.88
CA ALA A 75 -9.29 -18.77 -22.05
C ALA A 75 -9.20 -17.24 -21.91
N THR A 76 -9.42 -16.52 -23.00
CA THR A 76 -9.47 -15.04 -23.00
C THR A 76 -10.62 -14.51 -22.16
N LEU A 77 -11.83 -15.12 -22.26
CA LEU A 77 -12.98 -14.72 -21.44
C LEU A 77 -12.73 -14.93 -19.95
N CYS A 78 -12.12 -16.06 -19.58
CA CYS A 78 -11.71 -16.32 -18.20
C CYS A 78 -10.69 -15.28 -17.70
N ASN A 79 -9.70 -14.96 -18.52
CA ASN A 79 -8.70 -13.93 -18.17
C ASN A 79 -9.34 -12.54 -18.00
N TYR A 80 -10.29 -12.17 -18.86
CA TYR A 80 -11.04 -10.91 -18.72
C TYR A 80 -11.87 -10.86 -17.43
N ALA A 81 -12.50 -11.97 -17.05
CA ALA A 81 -13.22 -12.08 -15.80
C ALA A 81 -12.26 -11.94 -14.60
N GLN A 82 -11.09 -12.59 -14.66
CA GLN A 82 -10.06 -12.48 -13.62
C GLN A 82 -9.55 -11.03 -13.49
N ILE A 83 -9.27 -10.35 -14.60
CA ILE A 83 -8.87 -8.93 -14.60
C ILE A 83 -9.92 -8.08 -13.90
N ALA A 84 -11.21 -8.26 -14.21
CA ALA A 84 -12.29 -7.54 -13.55
C ALA A 84 -12.33 -7.78 -12.04
N GLY A 85 -12.01 -8.99 -11.58
CA GLY A 85 -11.98 -9.33 -10.15
C GLY A 85 -10.82 -8.70 -9.38
N VAL A 86 -9.73 -8.36 -10.05
CA VAL A 86 -8.49 -7.86 -9.39
C VAL A 86 -8.34 -6.35 -9.47
N THR A 87 -8.97 -5.69 -10.45
CA THR A 87 -8.66 -4.28 -10.82
C THR A 87 -9.38 -3.23 -9.98
N THR A 88 -10.27 -3.58 -9.05
CA THR A 88 -11.11 -2.58 -8.37
C THR A 88 -10.96 -2.58 -6.86
N ASP A 89 -10.86 -1.38 -6.29
CA ASP A 89 -10.64 -1.15 -4.85
C ASP A 89 -11.92 -1.22 -4.01
N SER A 90 -13.10 -1.38 -4.63
CA SER A 90 -14.36 -1.36 -3.89
C SER A 90 -15.41 -2.34 -4.43
N GLY A 91 -15.93 -3.18 -3.52
CA GLY A 91 -17.00 -4.13 -3.82
C GLY A 91 -16.51 -5.56 -4.11
N TYR A 92 -17.44 -6.47 -4.29
CA TYR A 92 -17.16 -7.89 -4.45
C TYR A 92 -17.59 -8.46 -5.81
N LEU A 93 -18.26 -7.63 -6.65
CA LEU A 93 -18.76 -8.01 -7.98
C LEU A 93 -18.36 -6.95 -9.00
N HIS A 94 -17.49 -7.31 -9.93
CA HIS A 94 -16.96 -6.41 -10.94
C HIS A 94 -17.20 -6.95 -12.33
N ARG A 95 -17.60 -6.08 -13.26
CA ARG A 95 -17.84 -6.41 -14.65
C ARG A 95 -16.67 -5.96 -15.51
N PHE A 96 -16.18 -6.84 -16.36
CA PHE A 96 -15.11 -6.52 -17.29
C PHE A 96 -15.54 -5.43 -18.28
N GLU A 97 -14.68 -4.44 -18.41
CA GLU A 97 -14.74 -3.39 -19.43
C GLU A 97 -13.41 -3.33 -20.18
N PRO A 98 -13.42 -3.13 -21.52
CA PRO A 98 -12.18 -3.08 -22.30
C PRO A 98 -11.16 -2.03 -21.83
N THR A 99 -11.59 -0.96 -21.15
CA THR A 99 -10.73 0.05 -20.52
C THR A 99 -9.80 -0.54 -19.48
N MET A 100 -10.22 -1.58 -18.74
CA MET A 100 -9.43 -2.28 -17.74
C MET A 100 -8.13 -2.88 -18.30
N LEU A 101 -8.15 -3.31 -19.56
CA LEU A 101 -6.93 -3.78 -20.23
C LEU A 101 -5.92 -2.67 -20.47
N ASN A 102 -6.39 -1.47 -20.78
CA ASN A 102 -5.51 -0.33 -20.98
C ASN A 102 -4.95 0.13 -19.64
N GLU A 103 -5.80 0.21 -18.62
CA GLU A 103 -5.39 0.54 -17.24
C GLU A 103 -4.32 -0.45 -16.73
N LEU A 104 -4.52 -1.75 -16.96
CA LEU A 104 -3.53 -2.77 -16.58
C LEU A 104 -2.19 -2.58 -17.32
N LYS A 105 -2.24 -2.29 -18.64
CA LYS A 105 -1.01 -2.01 -19.43
C LYS A 105 -0.31 -0.76 -18.94
N GLU A 106 -1.06 0.30 -18.67
CA GLU A 106 -0.52 1.56 -18.13
C GLU A 106 0.11 1.33 -16.76
N GLN A 107 -0.52 0.53 -15.88
CA GLN A 107 0.05 0.16 -14.59
C GLN A 107 1.35 -0.66 -14.74
N GLN A 108 1.39 -1.63 -15.65
CA GLN A 108 2.60 -2.41 -15.92
C GLN A 108 3.73 -1.55 -16.50
N GLN A 109 3.38 -0.64 -17.40
CA GLN A 109 4.35 0.32 -17.95
C GLN A 109 4.89 1.24 -16.85
N LEU A 110 3.99 1.82 -16.04
CA LEU A 110 4.37 2.69 -14.92
C LEU A 110 5.26 1.95 -13.90
N LEU A 111 4.96 0.67 -13.61
CA LEU A 111 5.80 -0.14 -12.73
C LEU A 111 7.22 -0.28 -13.27
N GLY A 112 7.38 -0.59 -14.57
CA GLY A 112 8.69 -0.67 -15.20
C GLY A 112 9.42 0.68 -15.26
N GLU A 113 8.68 1.80 -15.33
CA GLU A 113 9.24 3.15 -15.23
C GLU A 113 9.70 3.45 -13.79
N LEU A 114 8.93 3.06 -12.77
CA LEU A 114 9.26 3.27 -11.37
C LEU A 114 10.50 2.48 -10.93
N GLU A 115 10.64 1.22 -11.36
CA GLU A 115 11.86 0.42 -11.11
C GLU A 115 13.10 1.10 -11.69
N ARG A 116 13.04 1.56 -12.95
CA ARG A 116 14.13 2.29 -13.58
C ARG A 116 14.40 3.64 -12.90
N ALA A 117 13.36 4.33 -12.47
CA ALA A 117 13.47 5.60 -11.79
C ALA A 117 14.21 5.50 -10.45
N LEU A 118 13.99 4.40 -9.71
CA LEU A 118 14.75 4.10 -8.49
C LEU A 118 16.23 3.89 -8.80
N ASP A 119 16.55 3.10 -9.82
CA ASP A 119 17.95 2.83 -10.22
C ASP A 119 18.66 4.07 -10.78
N ASN A 120 17.92 4.94 -11.46
CA ASN A 120 18.44 6.17 -12.08
C ASN A 120 18.45 7.39 -11.13
N HIS A 121 18.05 7.23 -9.86
CA HIS A 121 17.96 8.32 -8.90
C HIS A 121 17.06 9.48 -9.36
N GLU A 122 15.94 9.17 -10.02
CA GLU A 122 14.98 10.18 -10.49
C GLU A 122 14.07 10.69 -9.37
N PHE A 123 14.08 10.01 -8.21
CA PHE A 123 13.34 10.47 -7.03
C PHE A 123 14.15 11.50 -6.25
N CYS A 124 13.44 12.51 -5.78
CA CYS A 124 13.95 13.52 -4.86
C CYS A 124 12.91 13.79 -3.76
N PHE A 125 13.23 14.64 -2.84
CA PHE A 125 12.27 15.11 -1.85
C PHE A 125 12.24 16.64 -1.78
N PHE A 126 11.05 17.17 -1.45
CA PHE A 126 10.88 18.56 -1.11
C PHE A 126 10.75 18.66 0.40
N LEU A 127 11.18 19.78 0.96
CA LEU A 127 11.11 20.02 2.39
C LEU A 127 9.96 20.97 2.70
N GLN A 128 8.99 20.49 3.48
CA GLN A 128 7.91 21.31 4.01
C GLN A 128 8.25 21.73 5.43
N PRO A 129 8.38 23.06 5.72
CA PRO A 129 8.77 23.52 7.06
C PRO A 129 7.62 23.30 8.06
N LYS A 130 7.97 22.76 9.23
CA LYS A 130 7.12 22.68 10.43
C LYS A 130 7.47 23.83 11.35
N CYS A 131 6.50 24.70 11.63
CA CYS A 131 6.71 25.93 12.40
C CYS A 131 6.00 25.86 13.75
N ASN A 132 6.67 26.39 14.78
CA ASN A 132 6.00 26.62 16.05
C ASN A 132 4.88 27.66 15.89
N SER A 133 3.68 27.33 16.33
CA SER A 133 2.47 28.16 16.12
C SER A 133 2.53 29.54 16.81
N ILE A 134 3.29 29.64 17.89
CA ILE A 134 3.43 30.87 18.68
C ILE A 134 4.60 31.72 18.17
N THR A 135 5.81 31.13 18.08
CA THR A 135 7.03 31.85 17.75
C THR A 135 7.26 32.01 16.26
N ARG A 136 6.57 31.24 15.42
CA ARG A 136 6.75 31.15 13.96
C ARG A 136 8.13 30.65 13.54
N ALA A 137 8.96 30.23 14.47
CA ALA A 137 10.25 29.64 14.17
C ALA A 137 10.09 28.27 13.53
N ILE A 138 10.94 27.93 12.57
CA ILE A 138 11.03 26.58 11.99
C ILE A 138 11.63 25.66 13.05
N VAL A 139 10.89 24.60 13.41
CA VAL A 139 11.27 23.62 14.43
C VAL A 139 11.63 22.26 13.83
N GLY A 140 11.32 22.06 12.57
CA GLY A 140 11.60 20.86 11.80
C GLY A 140 11.15 21.00 10.37
N MET A 141 11.37 19.97 9.57
CA MET A 141 10.91 19.89 8.19
C MET A 141 10.40 18.48 7.91
N GLU A 142 9.49 18.34 6.95
CA GLU A 142 9.01 17.06 6.44
C GLU A 142 9.55 16.82 5.05
N ALA A 143 10.08 15.62 4.81
CA ALA A 143 10.57 15.20 3.52
C ALA A 143 9.43 14.58 2.70
N LEU A 144 8.98 15.30 1.70
CA LEU A 144 7.90 14.90 0.80
C LEU A 144 8.48 14.44 -0.52
N VAL A 145 8.39 13.14 -0.80
CA VAL A 145 8.90 12.54 -2.05
C VAL A 145 8.30 13.18 -3.29
N ARG A 146 9.11 13.31 -4.34
CA ARG A 146 8.72 13.75 -5.68
C ARG A 146 9.46 12.91 -6.71
N TRP A 147 8.82 12.64 -7.82
CA TRP A 147 9.46 11.96 -8.93
C TRP A 147 9.79 12.97 -10.03
N ASN A 148 11.07 13.15 -10.27
CA ASN A 148 11.60 14.01 -11.33
C ASN A 148 11.64 13.22 -12.65
N HIS A 149 10.47 13.02 -13.25
CA HIS A 149 10.34 12.23 -14.46
C HIS A 149 10.99 12.94 -15.65
N PRO A 150 11.81 12.24 -16.48
CA PRO A 150 12.58 12.89 -17.56
C PRO A 150 11.75 13.66 -18.60
N THR A 151 10.51 13.23 -18.86
CA THR A 151 9.64 13.84 -19.88
C THR A 151 8.38 14.48 -19.30
N ARG A 152 7.91 14.05 -18.10
CA ARG A 152 6.68 14.55 -17.46
C ARG A 152 6.94 15.66 -16.44
N GLY A 153 8.22 15.90 -16.12
CA GLY A 153 8.61 16.83 -15.05
C GLY A 153 8.34 16.27 -13.65
N CYS A 154 7.99 17.14 -12.71
CA CYS A 154 7.76 16.73 -11.33
C CYS A 154 6.39 16.05 -11.17
N VAL A 155 6.40 14.73 -10.99
CA VAL A 155 5.19 13.90 -10.79
C VAL A 155 4.88 13.81 -9.30
N PRO A 156 3.62 14.09 -8.89
CA PRO A 156 3.22 14.06 -7.48
C PRO A 156 3.03 12.62 -6.97
N PRO A 157 3.19 12.38 -5.65
CA PRO A 157 3.07 11.05 -5.03
C PRO A 157 1.76 10.33 -5.32
N ALA A 158 0.65 11.04 -5.40
CA ALA A 158 -0.67 10.45 -5.66
C ALA A 158 -0.75 9.62 -6.95
N GLU A 159 0.14 9.88 -7.94
CA GLU A 159 0.16 9.15 -9.19
C GLU A 159 0.94 7.83 -9.11
N PHE A 160 1.94 7.71 -8.23
CA PHE A 160 2.82 6.55 -8.21
C PHE A 160 2.84 5.78 -6.88
N MET A 161 2.57 6.43 -5.73
CA MET A 161 2.59 5.76 -4.42
C MET A 161 1.67 4.55 -4.34
N PRO A 162 0.39 4.59 -4.82
CA PRO A 162 -0.48 3.43 -4.73
C PRO A 162 0.07 2.18 -5.43
N LEU A 163 0.82 2.38 -6.53
CA LEU A 163 1.45 1.27 -7.25
C LEU A 163 2.67 0.72 -6.49
N LEU A 164 3.51 1.60 -5.93
CA LEU A 164 4.67 1.21 -5.12
C LEU A 164 4.24 0.44 -3.87
N GLU A 165 3.17 0.87 -3.21
CA GLU A 165 2.61 0.19 -2.03
C GLU A 165 2.10 -1.22 -2.39
N ARG A 166 1.31 -1.36 -3.48
CA ARG A 166 0.79 -2.66 -3.92
C ARG A 166 1.90 -3.64 -4.30
N THR A 167 2.98 -3.16 -4.91
CA THR A 167 4.09 -3.99 -5.38
C THR A 167 5.18 -4.20 -4.34
N GLY A 168 5.14 -3.48 -3.22
CA GLY A 168 6.18 -3.52 -2.18
C GLY A 168 7.45 -2.73 -2.52
N LEU A 169 7.48 -2.04 -3.66
CA LEU A 169 8.60 -1.18 -4.05
C LEU A 169 8.71 0.08 -3.18
N VAL A 170 7.66 0.42 -2.44
CA VAL A 170 7.64 1.54 -1.49
C VAL A 170 8.83 1.44 -0.52
N THR A 171 9.14 0.27 0.00
CA THR A 171 10.27 0.05 0.92
C THR A 171 11.62 0.45 0.32
N LYS A 172 11.83 0.21 -0.97
CA LYS A 172 13.08 0.65 -1.66
C LYS A 172 13.11 2.17 -1.81
N LEU A 173 11.96 2.77 -2.14
CA LEU A 173 11.85 4.21 -2.25
C LEU A 173 12.09 4.90 -0.90
N ASP A 174 11.46 4.39 0.16
CA ASP A 174 11.58 4.97 1.49
C ASP A 174 13.01 4.90 2.01
N GLN A 175 13.69 3.76 1.87
CA GLN A 175 15.13 3.64 2.18
C GLN A 175 15.98 4.64 1.39
N TYR A 176 15.71 4.82 0.10
CA TYR A 176 16.41 5.80 -0.74
C TYR A 176 16.18 7.25 -0.24
N ILE A 177 14.96 7.60 0.14
CA ILE A 177 14.63 8.93 0.68
C ILE A 177 15.29 9.13 2.05
N TRP A 178 15.23 8.14 2.96
CA TRP A 178 15.88 8.21 4.28
C TRP A 178 17.38 8.47 4.13
N GLU A 179 18.03 7.76 3.24
CA GLU A 179 19.45 7.96 2.96
C GLU A 179 19.73 9.34 2.36
N SER A 180 18.91 9.79 1.40
CA SER A 180 19.04 11.12 0.78
C SER A 180 18.84 12.26 1.77
N VAL A 181 17.94 12.10 2.74
CA VAL A 181 17.76 13.04 3.86
C VAL A 181 19.00 13.07 4.75
N CYS A 182 19.55 11.92 5.13
CA CYS A 182 20.78 11.86 5.92
C CYS A 182 21.97 12.51 5.20
N GLN A 183 22.12 12.28 3.89
CA GLN A 183 23.13 12.96 3.07
C GLN A 183 22.97 14.48 3.08
N THR A 184 21.73 14.96 3.04
CA THR A 184 21.42 16.39 3.06
C THR A 184 21.76 17.00 4.41
N LEU A 185 21.37 16.33 5.50
CA LEU A 185 21.70 16.76 6.87
C LEU A 185 23.21 16.79 7.09
N GLN A 186 23.96 15.80 6.58
CA GLN A 186 25.42 15.79 6.66
C GLN A 186 26.04 16.99 5.93
N LYS A 187 25.59 17.28 4.70
CA LYS A 187 26.07 18.46 3.95
C LYS A 187 25.79 19.76 4.68
N TRP A 188 24.63 19.89 5.32
CA TRP A 188 24.31 21.06 6.13
C TRP A 188 25.20 21.17 7.38
N GLN A 189 25.46 20.04 8.04
CA GLN A 189 26.37 20.00 9.18
C GLN A 189 27.80 20.43 8.79
N GLU A 190 28.31 19.93 7.68
CA GLU A 190 29.63 20.27 7.17
C GLU A 190 29.74 21.74 6.73
N SER A 191 28.66 22.33 6.25
CA SER A 191 28.61 23.77 5.88
C SER A 191 28.41 24.69 7.07
N GLY A 192 28.23 24.16 8.28
CA GLY A 192 27.98 24.97 9.50
C GLY A 192 26.57 25.57 9.53
N SER A 193 25.62 25.06 8.76
CA SER A 193 24.24 25.52 8.76
C SER A 193 23.53 25.12 10.04
N ASN A 194 22.52 25.90 10.46
CA ASN A 194 21.65 25.51 11.56
C ASN A 194 20.84 24.27 11.16
N LEU A 195 21.08 23.17 11.86
CA LEU A 195 20.35 21.93 11.64
C LEU A 195 18.99 21.99 12.32
N VAL A 196 17.97 21.56 11.60
CA VAL A 196 16.65 21.25 12.14
C VAL A 196 16.32 19.79 11.82
N PRO A 197 15.53 19.11 12.66
CA PRO A 197 15.13 17.74 12.38
C PRO A 197 14.36 17.65 11.08
N ILE A 198 14.56 16.55 10.37
CA ILE A 198 13.74 16.20 9.17
C ILE A 198 12.99 14.93 9.47
N SER A 199 11.66 14.96 9.30
CA SER A 199 10.82 13.77 9.38
C SER A 199 10.71 13.09 8.00
N VAL A 200 10.69 11.77 8.04
CA VAL A 200 10.52 10.90 6.87
C VAL A 200 9.38 9.92 7.13
N ASN A 201 8.61 9.63 6.10
CA ASN A 201 7.54 8.66 6.18
C ASN A 201 8.09 7.25 6.35
N VAL A 202 7.37 6.45 7.15
CA VAL A 202 7.59 5.02 7.37
C VAL A 202 6.28 4.32 7.08
N SER A 203 6.29 3.37 6.16
CA SER A 203 5.11 2.61 5.75
C SER A 203 4.93 1.31 6.55
N VAL A 204 3.72 0.72 6.51
CA VAL A 204 3.48 -0.64 7.04
C VAL A 204 4.43 -1.65 6.38
N LYS A 205 4.67 -1.49 5.07
CA LYS A 205 5.57 -2.37 4.31
C LYS A 205 7.00 -2.31 4.81
N ASP A 206 7.45 -1.15 5.28
CA ASP A 206 8.79 -1.00 5.87
C ASP A 206 8.91 -1.79 7.16
N ILE A 207 7.94 -1.65 8.06
CA ILE A 207 7.94 -2.37 9.34
C ILE A 207 7.86 -3.89 9.13
N LEU A 208 7.12 -4.35 8.09
CA LEU A 208 7.02 -5.77 7.75
C LEU A 208 8.30 -6.35 7.14
N ASN A 209 9.01 -5.55 6.35
CA ASN A 209 10.12 -6.04 5.52
C ASN A 209 11.51 -5.69 6.08
N LEU A 210 11.60 -4.72 7.01
CA LEU A 210 12.85 -4.20 7.55
C LEU A 210 12.84 -4.17 9.07
N ASP A 211 14.04 -4.21 9.65
CA ASP A 211 14.29 -3.67 11.00
C ASP A 211 14.47 -2.15 10.88
N VAL A 212 13.34 -1.41 10.86
CA VAL A 212 13.34 0.06 10.71
C VAL A 212 14.21 0.74 11.78
N PRO A 213 14.13 0.39 13.08
CA PRO A 213 15.03 0.93 14.10
C PRO A 213 16.52 0.74 13.78
N GLN A 214 16.90 -0.44 13.26
CA GLN A 214 18.30 -0.69 12.90
C GLN A 214 18.70 0.07 11.63
N SER A 215 17.83 0.12 10.62
CA SER A 215 18.08 0.87 9.38
C SER A 215 18.33 2.35 9.66
N PHE A 216 17.55 2.96 10.55
CA PHE A 216 17.76 4.35 10.98
C PHE A 216 19.08 4.54 11.73
N ALA A 217 19.43 3.60 12.62
CA ALA A 217 20.68 3.65 13.36
C ALA A 217 21.90 3.56 12.42
N ASP A 218 21.86 2.64 11.46
CA ASP A 218 22.92 2.47 10.46
C ASP A 218 23.10 3.72 9.61
N LEU A 219 22.00 4.39 9.22
CA LEU A 219 22.05 5.64 8.47
C LEU A 219 22.68 6.78 9.27
N VAL A 220 22.24 7.03 10.49
CA VAL A 220 22.80 8.13 11.29
C VAL A 220 24.26 7.87 11.67
N GLU A 221 24.65 6.62 11.90
CA GLU A 221 26.05 6.23 12.10
C GLU A 221 26.89 6.49 10.84
N LYS A 222 26.42 6.02 9.67
CA LYS A 222 27.07 6.21 8.36
C LYS A 222 27.34 7.68 8.06
N TYR A 223 26.37 8.56 8.33
CA TYR A 223 26.45 9.99 8.03
C TYR A 223 26.87 10.85 9.23
N LYS A 224 27.24 10.22 10.35
CA LYS A 224 27.71 10.89 11.60
C LYS A 224 26.75 11.96 12.10
N LEU A 225 25.47 11.62 12.13
CA LEU A 225 24.38 12.49 12.56
C LEU A 225 23.93 12.11 13.97
N GLU A 226 23.33 13.09 14.68
CA GLU A 226 22.61 12.79 15.92
C GLU A 226 21.24 12.15 15.58
N PRO A 227 20.81 11.09 16.29
CA PRO A 227 19.51 10.44 16.03
C PRO A 227 18.31 11.41 16.05
N LYS A 228 18.36 12.45 16.87
CA LYS A 228 17.31 13.47 16.96
C LYS A 228 17.08 14.29 15.68
N LEU A 229 17.99 14.20 14.70
CA LEU A 229 17.87 14.94 13.42
C LEU A 229 17.04 14.17 12.36
N LEU A 230 16.85 12.87 12.55
CA LEU A 230 16.01 12.04 11.69
C LEU A 230 14.80 11.56 12.48
N LEU A 231 13.60 11.93 12.05
CA LEU A 231 12.36 11.55 12.71
C LEU A 231 11.57 10.58 11.83
N ALA A 232 10.95 9.58 12.45
CA ALA A 232 9.99 8.72 11.77
C ALA A 232 8.59 9.32 11.82
N GLU A 233 7.87 9.31 10.71
CA GLU A 233 6.48 9.74 10.61
C GLU A 233 5.62 8.54 10.26
N ILE A 234 4.61 8.25 11.08
CA ILE A 234 3.75 7.07 11.01
C ILE A 234 2.30 7.55 10.98
N THR A 235 1.49 7.03 10.05
CA THR A 235 0.08 7.43 9.94
C THR A 235 -0.81 6.77 11.00
N GLU A 236 -1.93 7.40 11.31
CA GLU A 236 -2.95 6.84 12.20
C GLU A 236 -3.48 5.49 11.71
N THR A 237 -3.66 5.35 10.39
CA THR A 237 -4.15 4.12 9.76
C THR A 237 -3.23 2.92 10.01
N MET A 238 -1.90 3.11 9.96
CA MET A 238 -0.93 2.04 10.25
C MET A 238 -1.10 1.47 11.65
N VAL A 239 -1.32 2.34 12.64
CA VAL A 239 -1.50 1.93 14.03
C VAL A 239 -2.79 1.11 14.20
N ALA A 240 -3.83 1.43 13.41
CA ALA A 240 -5.09 0.70 13.43
C ALA A 240 -5.01 -0.69 12.77
N GLU A 241 -4.16 -0.86 11.75
CA GLU A 241 -3.99 -2.13 11.02
C GLU A 241 -3.26 -3.20 11.84
N ASP A 242 -2.14 -2.86 12.49
CA ASP A 242 -1.40 -3.78 13.38
C ASP A 242 -0.74 -3.03 14.54
N THR A 243 -1.51 -2.77 15.56
CA THR A 243 -1.08 -2.00 16.75
C THR A 243 0.18 -2.59 17.41
N GLN A 244 0.27 -3.93 17.55
CA GLN A 244 1.37 -4.57 18.28
C GLN A 244 2.70 -4.46 17.51
N MET A 245 2.67 -4.67 16.21
CA MET A 245 3.85 -4.58 15.34
C MET A 245 4.37 -3.14 15.29
N VAL A 246 3.47 -2.18 15.06
CA VAL A 246 3.81 -0.75 14.99
C VAL A 246 4.35 -0.26 16.34
N GLU A 247 3.72 -0.65 17.46
CA GLU A 247 4.19 -0.32 18.81
C GLU A 247 5.61 -0.85 19.06
N SER A 248 5.90 -2.08 18.66
CA SER A 248 7.25 -2.67 18.78
C SER A 248 8.31 -1.87 18.01
N ALA A 249 8.00 -1.44 16.78
CA ALA A 249 8.87 -0.62 15.96
C ALA A 249 9.11 0.76 16.59
N ILE A 250 8.06 1.42 17.08
CA ILE A 250 8.16 2.71 17.79
C ILE A 250 9.05 2.60 19.03
N GLN A 251 8.83 1.58 19.86
CA GLN A 251 9.67 1.33 21.03
C GLN A 251 11.14 1.06 20.65
N GLY A 252 11.36 0.37 19.52
CA GLY A 252 12.69 0.15 18.97
C GLY A 252 13.38 1.45 18.56
N LEU A 253 12.68 2.33 17.86
CA LEU A 253 13.15 3.66 17.47
C LEU A 253 13.50 4.53 18.71
N HIS A 254 12.61 4.58 19.70
CA HIS A 254 12.86 5.33 20.94
C HIS A 254 14.07 4.82 21.70
N ARG A 255 14.27 3.48 21.80
CA ARG A 255 15.46 2.90 22.46
C ARG A 255 16.76 3.31 21.78
N LYS A 256 16.73 3.60 20.48
CA LYS A 256 17.88 4.08 19.70
C LYS A 256 17.99 5.61 19.65
N GLY A 257 17.10 6.34 20.34
CA GLY A 257 17.12 7.79 20.48
C GLY A 257 16.42 8.57 19.37
N PHE A 258 15.64 7.88 18.51
CA PHE A 258 14.83 8.52 17.49
C PHE A 258 13.50 9.00 18.05
N SER A 259 12.98 10.08 17.50
CA SER A 259 11.63 10.57 17.77
C SER A 259 10.67 10.06 16.71
N VAL A 260 9.44 9.76 17.14
CA VAL A 260 8.35 9.31 16.25
C VAL A 260 7.21 10.31 16.32
N MET A 261 6.70 10.70 15.16
CA MET A 261 5.55 11.57 14.99
C MET A 261 4.37 10.76 14.45
N MET A 262 3.17 11.14 14.82
CA MET A 262 1.96 10.64 14.19
C MET A 262 1.48 11.66 13.17
N ASP A 263 1.20 11.18 11.96
CA ASP A 263 0.62 11.95 10.88
C ASP A 263 -0.85 11.60 10.64
N ASP A 264 -1.59 12.48 9.96
CA ASP A 264 -3.02 12.35 9.62
C ASP A 264 -3.94 12.12 10.84
N PHE A 265 -3.58 12.67 12.01
CA PHE A 265 -4.34 12.52 13.23
C PHE A 265 -5.76 13.08 13.11
N GLY A 266 -6.77 12.26 13.47
CA GLY A 266 -8.18 12.65 13.43
C GLY A 266 -8.90 12.22 12.14
N SER A 267 -8.27 11.44 11.28
CA SER A 267 -8.90 10.83 10.10
C SER A 267 -9.96 9.75 10.46
N GLY A 268 -10.05 9.36 11.75
CA GLY A 268 -11.21 8.65 12.30
C GLY A 268 -11.02 7.17 12.64
N TYR A 269 -9.81 6.65 12.59
CA TYR A 269 -9.56 5.22 12.79
C TYR A 269 -9.01 4.81 14.17
N SER A 270 -8.40 5.72 14.93
CA SER A 270 -7.82 5.36 16.23
C SER A 270 -8.73 5.73 17.40
N SER A 271 -8.95 4.78 18.30
CA SER A 271 -9.50 5.12 19.61
C SER A 271 -8.46 5.88 20.44
N LEU A 272 -8.88 6.85 21.24
CA LEU A 272 -8.02 7.57 22.18
C LEU A 272 -7.19 6.63 23.10
N ASP A 273 -7.69 5.40 23.32
CA ASP A 273 -7.02 4.36 24.11
C ASP A 273 -5.70 3.89 23.45
N VAL A 274 -5.64 3.79 22.13
CA VAL A 274 -4.44 3.40 21.40
C VAL A 274 -3.37 4.49 21.53
N LEU A 275 -3.77 5.76 21.50
CA LEU A 275 -2.86 6.89 21.67
C LEU A 275 -2.28 7.01 23.07
N GLN A 276 -3.03 6.55 24.11
CA GLN A 276 -2.53 6.53 25.47
C GLN A 276 -1.48 5.43 25.69
N SER A 277 -1.54 4.35 24.94
CA SER A 277 -0.58 3.24 25.04
C SER A 277 0.74 3.52 24.33
N ILE A 278 0.72 4.31 23.23
CA ILE A 278 1.88 4.60 22.41
C ILE A 278 2.40 6.00 22.73
N LYS A 279 3.67 6.09 23.13
CA LYS A 279 4.32 7.39 23.38
C LYS A 279 4.82 7.99 22.08
N PHE A 280 4.06 8.92 21.50
CA PHE A 280 4.55 9.77 20.43
C PHE A 280 5.27 10.99 21.01
N ASN A 281 6.30 11.47 20.31
CA ASN A 281 7.04 12.66 20.71
C ASN A 281 6.30 13.94 20.31
N LEU A 282 5.52 13.88 19.22
CA LEU A 282 4.74 14.98 18.66
C LEU A 282 3.48 14.40 17.99
N LEU A 283 2.38 15.12 18.07
CA LEU A 283 1.13 14.87 17.36
C LEU A 283 0.93 15.94 16.29
#